data_f63b2f6520997bf1e071680a351495e6
#
_entry.id   f63b2f6520997bf1e071680a351495e6
#
_cell.length_a   1.000
_cell.length_b   1.000
_cell.length_c   1.000
_cell.angle_alpha   90.00
_cell.angle_beta   90.00
_cell.angle_gamma   90.00
#
_symmetry.space_group_name_H-M   'P 1'
#
loop_
_entity.id
_entity.type
_entity.pdbx_description
1 polymer ?
#
loop_
_entity_poly.entity_id
_entity_poly.type
_entity_poly.pdbx_seq_one_letter_code
_entity_poly.pdbx_strand_id
1 'polypeptide(L)'
;MKIVPTPKFKNELRHIVNFINLDSSFYAKEFLNDIYPICRNLSFMPYKNRKSLSFDNENIRDLIFKGYIIPYLIDKSKNEIVILGIYKSNLWD
;
A
#
# COMPACT_ATOMS: atom_id res chain seq x y z
N MET A 1 8.89 12.58 -5.55
CA MET A 1 7.50 12.75 -5.11
C MET A 1 7.40 12.40 -3.62
N LYS A 2 6.61 13.17 -2.90
CA LYS A 2 6.36 12.93 -1.49
C LYS A 2 5.37 11.78 -1.31
N ILE A 3 5.62 10.88 -0.37
CA ILE A 3 4.72 9.78 -0.04
C ILE A 3 3.78 10.26 1.07
N VAL A 4 2.47 10.19 0.81
CA VAL A 4 1.44 10.67 1.74
C VAL A 4 0.50 9.52 2.07
N PRO A 5 0.68 8.85 3.22
CA PRO A 5 -0.26 7.82 3.65
C PRO A 5 -1.54 8.47 4.17
N THR A 6 -2.69 7.96 3.71
CA THR A 6 -4.00 8.43 4.17
C THR A 6 -4.34 7.86 5.54
N PRO A 7 -5.25 8.51 6.28
CA PRO A 7 -5.76 7.93 7.53
C PRO A 7 -6.37 6.54 7.32
N LYS A 8 -7.05 6.33 6.20
CA LYS A 8 -7.63 5.03 5.86
C LYS A 8 -6.55 3.97 5.75
N PHE A 9 -5.45 4.26 5.02
CA PHE A 9 -4.32 3.35 4.91
C PHE A 9 -3.73 3.03 6.29
N LYS A 10 -3.50 4.05 7.10
CA LYS A 10 -2.92 3.88 8.44
C LYS A 10 -3.79 2.99 9.33
N ASN A 11 -5.11 3.20 9.28
CA ASN A 11 -6.06 2.38 10.05
C ASN A 11 -6.07 0.93 9.57
N GLU A 12 -6.14 0.73 8.28
CA GLU A 12 -6.17 -0.62 7.71
C GLU A 12 -4.87 -1.36 8.01
N LEU A 13 -3.74 -0.67 7.88
CA LEU A 13 -2.43 -1.26 8.21
C LEU A 13 -2.37 -1.66 9.69
N ARG A 14 -2.84 -0.80 10.57
CA ARG A 14 -2.85 -1.09 12.01
C ARG A 14 -3.67 -2.33 12.33
N HIS A 15 -4.85 -2.49 11.70
CA HIS A 15 -5.68 -3.67 11.89
C HIS A 15 -4.95 -4.94 11.43
N ILE A 16 -4.29 -4.90 10.30
CA ILE A 16 -3.53 -6.04 9.78
C ILE A 16 -2.40 -6.40 10.73
N VAL A 17 -1.63 -5.40 11.17
CA VAL A 17 -0.50 -5.62 12.08
C VAL A 17 -0.97 -6.18 13.42
N ASN A 18 -2.07 -5.67 13.97
CA ASN A 18 -2.64 -6.18 15.22
C ASN A 18 -3.07 -7.64 15.08
N PHE A 19 -3.67 -7.97 13.93
CA PHE A 19 -4.07 -9.35 13.64
C PHE A 19 -2.86 -10.28 13.59
N ILE A 20 -1.80 -9.88 12.88
CA ILE A 20 -0.56 -10.67 12.81
C ILE A 20 0.05 -10.81 14.21
N ASN A 21 0.00 -9.75 15.02
CA ASN A 21 0.59 -9.73 16.35
C ASN A 21 -0.08 -10.69 17.32
N LEU A 22 -1.32 -11.10 17.05
CA LEU A 22 -2.00 -12.10 17.86
C LEU A 22 -1.27 -13.45 17.82
N ASP A 23 -0.66 -13.77 16.68
CA ASP A 23 0.10 -15.01 16.52
C ASP A 23 1.59 -14.82 16.77
N SER A 24 2.15 -13.69 16.34
CA SER A 24 3.60 -13.49 16.41
C SER A 24 3.95 -12.00 16.38
N SER A 25 4.53 -11.51 17.46
CA SER A 25 5.07 -10.15 17.50
C SER A 25 6.26 -9.99 16.56
N PHE A 26 7.01 -11.05 16.34
CA PHE A 26 8.13 -11.05 15.39
C PHE A 26 7.65 -10.77 13.97
N TYR A 27 6.64 -11.51 13.51
CA TYR A 27 6.14 -11.31 12.14
C TYR A 27 5.41 -9.98 11.97
N ALA A 28 4.78 -9.46 13.03
CA ALA A 28 4.16 -8.13 12.99
C ALA A 28 5.21 -7.05 12.76
N LYS A 29 6.34 -7.11 13.47
CA LYS A 29 7.44 -6.17 13.29
C LYS A 29 8.08 -6.31 11.91
N GLU A 30 8.25 -7.53 11.44
CA GLU A 30 8.83 -7.81 10.14
C GLU A 30 7.95 -7.26 9.01
N PHE A 31 6.64 -7.42 9.15
CA PHE A 31 5.68 -6.87 8.19
C PHE A 31 5.84 -5.36 8.05
N LEU A 32 5.92 -4.64 9.17
CA LEU A 32 6.11 -3.19 9.18
C LEU A 32 7.48 -2.80 8.61
N ASN A 33 8.53 -3.52 8.98
CA ASN A 33 9.88 -3.24 8.48
C ASN A 33 9.98 -3.42 6.96
N ASP A 34 9.19 -4.30 6.39
CA ASP A 34 9.22 -4.57 4.95
C ASP A 34 8.33 -3.60 4.16
N ILE A 35 7.16 -3.21 4.71
CA ILE A 35 6.20 -2.40 3.98
C ILE A 35 6.67 -0.96 3.79
N TYR A 36 7.32 -0.37 4.78
CA TYR A 36 7.74 1.04 4.70
C TYR A 36 8.73 1.31 3.56
N PRO A 37 9.81 0.53 3.40
CA PRO A 37 10.73 0.75 2.28
C PRO A 37 10.06 0.58 0.92
N ILE A 38 9.16 -0.38 0.78
CA ILE A 38 8.45 -0.63 -0.46
C ILE A 38 7.59 0.57 -0.84
N CYS A 39 6.89 1.15 0.13
CA CYS A 39 6.08 2.34 -0.11
C CYS A 39 6.96 3.54 -0.46
N ARG A 40 8.10 3.73 0.23
CA ARG A 40 9.02 4.82 -0.08
C ARG A 40 9.56 4.71 -1.51
N ASN A 41 9.80 3.50 -1.98
CA ASN A 41 10.36 3.27 -3.31
C ASN A 41 9.39 3.58 -4.46
N LEU A 42 8.12 3.78 -4.16
CA LEU A 42 7.13 4.14 -5.19
C LEU A 42 7.50 5.46 -5.90
N SER A 43 8.23 6.35 -5.22
CA SER A 43 8.63 7.62 -5.82
C SER A 43 9.61 7.48 -6.98
N PHE A 44 10.33 6.36 -7.10
CA PHE A 44 11.30 6.15 -8.17
C PHE A 44 10.65 5.84 -9.50
N MET A 45 9.67 4.94 -9.51
CA MET A 45 8.99 4.54 -10.73
C MET A 45 7.50 4.33 -10.42
N PRO A 46 6.76 5.42 -10.24
CA PRO A 46 5.38 5.30 -9.74
C PRO A 46 4.44 4.57 -10.70
N TYR A 47 4.70 4.61 -12.01
CA TYR A 47 3.88 3.91 -12.99
C TYR A 47 4.35 2.49 -13.29
N LYS A 48 5.35 1.99 -12.58
CA LYS A 48 5.86 0.62 -12.77
C LYS A 48 4.81 -0.43 -12.42
N ASN A 49 3.99 -0.18 -11.43
CA ASN A 49 2.93 -1.11 -11.02
C ASN A 49 1.71 -0.96 -11.93
N ARG A 50 0.87 -1.98 -11.95
CA ARG A 50 -0.29 -2.04 -12.83
C ARG A 50 -1.31 -0.95 -12.49
N LYS A 51 -2.10 -0.56 -13.48
CA LYS A 51 -3.30 0.25 -13.23
C LYS A 51 -4.19 -0.49 -12.22
N SER A 52 -4.75 0.23 -11.28
CA SER A 52 -5.59 -0.37 -10.26
C SER A 52 -6.80 -1.06 -10.88
N LEU A 53 -7.10 -2.28 -10.43
CA LEU A 53 -8.29 -3.01 -10.85
C LEU A 53 -9.54 -2.51 -10.15
N SER A 54 -9.39 -1.81 -9.03
CA SER A 54 -10.52 -1.33 -8.22
C SER A 54 -10.95 0.09 -8.56
N PHE A 55 -10.14 0.83 -9.31
CA PHE A 55 -10.41 2.23 -9.64
C PHE A 55 -10.24 2.46 -11.13
N ASP A 56 -11.18 3.17 -11.74
CA ASP A 56 -11.10 3.53 -13.16
C ASP A 56 -10.34 4.86 -13.30
N ASN A 57 -9.02 4.81 -13.07
CA ASN A 57 -8.17 5.99 -13.12
C ASN A 57 -6.74 5.55 -13.44
N GLU A 58 -6.17 6.09 -14.51
CA GLU A 58 -4.81 5.78 -14.95
C GLU A 58 -3.75 6.14 -13.91
N ASN A 59 -4.04 7.09 -13.03
CA ASN A 59 -3.10 7.54 -12.02
C ASN A 59 -3.24 6.79 -10.70
N ILE A 60 -4.13 5.80 -10.63
CA ILE A 60 -4.21 4.92 -9.46
C ILE A 60 -3.64 3.56 -9.84
N ARG A 61 -2.61 3.16 -9.11
CA ARG A 61 -1.87 1.92 -9.35
C ARG A 61 -1.95 1.03 -8.13
N ASP A 62 -1.78 -0.27 -8.34
CA ASP A 62 -1.79 -1.26 -7.27
C ASP A 62 -0.37 -1.78 -7.01
N LEU A 63 0.12 -1.59 -5.81
CA LEU A 63 1.33 -2.25 -5.32
C LEU A 63 0.91 -3.56 -4.65
N ILE A 64 1.52 -4.65 -5.07
CA ILE A 64 1.25 -5.97 -4.48
C ILE A 64 2.33 -6.28 -3.45
N PHE A 65 1.91 -6.63 -2.24
CA PHE A 65 2.81 -6.88 -1.13
C PHE A 65 2.30 -8.01 -0.25
N LYS A 66 2.97 -9.16 -0.27
CA LYS A 66 2.67 -10.33 0.59
C LYS A 66 1.18 -10.74 0.58
N GLY A 67 0.57 -10.72 -0.60
CA GLY A 67 -0.84 -11.06 -0.75
C GLY A 67 -1.81 -9.94 -0.43
N TYR A 68 -1.30 -8.75 -0.17
CA TYR A 68 -2.11 -7.54 0.01
C TYR A 68 -1.99 -6.64 -1.21
N ILE A 69 -3.04 -5.86 -1.46
CA ILE A 69 -3.06 -4.83 -2.49
C ILE A 69 -3.01 -3.47 -1.80
N ILE A 70 -2.09 -2.63 -2.25
CA ILE A 70 -1.90 -1.27 -1.72
C ILE A 70 -2.14 -0.30 -2.87
N PRO A 71 -3.37 0.21 -3.04
CA PRO A 71 -3.64 1.18 -4.09
C PRO A 71 -3.06 2.55 -3.72
N TYR A 72 -2.49 3.23 -4.72
CA TYR A 72 -1.93 4.56 -4.52
C TYR A 72 -2.26 5.45 -5.71
N LEU A 73 -2.45 6.74 -5.42
CA LEU A 73 -2.73 7.77 -6.41
C LEU A 73 -1.46 8.57 -6.70
N ILE A 74 -1.13 8.69 -7.98
CA ILE A 74 -0.03 9.54 -8.43
C ILE A 74 -0.61 10.91 -8.73
N ASP A 75 -0.36 11.87 -7.84
CA ASP A 75 -0.84 13.24 -7.98
C ASP A 75 0.29 14.13 -8.50
N LYS A 76 0.32 14.30 -9.82
CA LYS A 76 1.37 15.08 -10.46
C LYS A 76 1.30 16.57 -10.13
N SER A 77 0.08 17.09 -9.91
CA SER A 77 -0.09 18.50 -9.61
C SER A 77 0.51 18.89 -8.27
N LYS A 78 0.47 17.97 -7.30
CA LYS A 78 1.04 18.17 -5.97
C LYS A 78 2.40 17.51 -5.79
N ASN A 79 2.87 16.78 -6.81
CA ASN A 79 4.10 15.99 -6.74
C ASN A 79 4.08 15.02 -5.56
N GLU A 80 2.97 14.31 -5.41
CA GLU A 80 2.72 13.39 -4.29
C GLU A 80 2.28 12.03 -4.79
N ILE A 81 2.60 11.01 -3.99
CA ILE A 81 2.01 9.68 -4.10
C ILE A 81 1.17 9.47 -2.85
N VAL A 82 -0.15 9.35 -3.03
CA VAL A 82 -1.10 9.21 -1.93
C VAL A 82 -1.43 7.73 -1.76
N ILE A 83 -1.08 7.15 -0.63
CA ILE A 83 -1.36 5.74 -0.33
C ILE A 83 -2.81 5.66 0.14
N LEU A 84 -3.67 5.02 -0.65
CA LEU A 84 -5.12 5.06 -0.42
C LEU A 84 -5.62 4.03 0.59
N GLY A 85 -4.96 2.88 0.65
CA GLY A 85 -5.40 1.82 1.54
C GLY A 85 -4.53 0.59 1.44
N ILE A 86 -4.90 -0.45 2.16
CA ILE A 86 -4.30 -1.77 2.05
C ILE A 86 -5.37 -2.80 2.37
N TYR A 87 -5.52 -3.80 1.51
CA TYR A 87 -6.51 -4.85 1.71
C TYR A 87 -6.01 -6.18 1.19
N LYS A 88 -6.59 -7.25 1.71
CA LYS A 88 -6.21 -8.61 1.33
C LYS A 88 -6.58 -8.86 -0.13
N SER A 89 -5.63 -9.36 -0.90
CA SER A 89 -5.91 -9.79 -2.25
C SER A 89 -6.72 -11.09 -2.21
N ASN A 90 -7.83 -11.11 -2.95
CA ASN A 90 -8.62 -12.31 -3.09
C ASN A 90 -8.43 -12.84 -4.51
N LEU A 91 -7.57 -13.84 -4.65
CA LEU A 91 -7.20 -14.38 -5.95
C LEU A 91 -8.34 -15.10 -6.65
N TRP A 92 -9.42 -15.41 -5.91
CA TRP A 92 -10.54 -16.17 -6.44
C TRP A 92 -11.72 -15.30 -6.85
N ASP A 93 -11.65 -14.01 -6.63
CA ASP A 93 -12.70 -13.06 -6.99
C ASP A 93 -12.56 -12.51 -8.41
#